data_6096c131f39748f7dbadceecd880ddce
#
_entry.id   6096c131f39748f7dbadceecd880ddce
#
_cell.length_a   1.000
_cell.length_b   1.000
_cell.length_c   1.000
_cell.angle_alpha   90.00
_cell.angle_beta   90.00
_cell.angle_gamma   90.00
#
_symmetry.space_group_name_H-M   'P 1'
#
loop_
_entity.id
_entity.type
_entity.pdbx_description
1 polymer ?
#
loop_
_entity_poly.entity_id
_entity_poly.type
_entity_poly.pdbx_seq_one_letter_code
_entity_poly.pdbx_strand_id
1 'polypeptide(L)'
;MAAELKFGTDGWRGVMAWDFTFDNVHRMAQALADYINENAPSEGKSKMPKIFVGYDRRFMSDQFALHIAHIFRSNKLDVTLSSVPVTSPVAACLSVNKFWMSVMVTASHNPAQFNGIKLKLNGGAAPVRVTKDVETLLNQNSVLMLYGHKPEQKDLTDLYFKYVSSHSITKKIKNFKGKVVMDYMYGSAAGYLEHFLPSKQVIALRAEHDPTFGGTQPEPVEKNLSELKKTVVAKKAALGIAFDGDGDRVALVDEKGNYLTPCKIAAVVCDFLIKHKKLDGHIVQTVSMGYLLKRIARKYEMHFEEVGVGFKNIAERMTLDDVAFGVEESGGFAWKGSLPDRDGLSLALAFIEIMTATGKKASELYADIAKEYGMSVYMRRDISLAKPVDKGALTEKLRKKMPKKINGHKVEEMMTFDGLKVILDNDEWLLIRPSGTEPLLRIYAETANKKETLALLDLGEKLAAGCQK
;
A
#
# COMPACT_ATOMS: atom_id res chain seq x y z
N MET A 1 2.35 33.55 -3.75
CA MET A 1 2.84 32.57 -4.76
C MET A 1 1.87 31.39 -4.72
N ALA A 2 1.45 30.88 -5.88
CA ALA A 2 0.60 29.67 -5.92
C ALA A 2 1.38 28.48 -5.35
N ALA A 3 0.70 27.63 -4.55
CA ALA A 3 1.32 26.43 -4.00
C ALA A 3 1.88 25.54 -5.13
N GLU A 4 3.10 25.00 -4.95
CA GLU A 4 3.69 24.03 -5.85
C GLU A 4 2.94 22.70 -5.71
N LEU A 5 2.19 22.30 -6.75
CA LEU A 5 1.46 21.02 -6.76
C LEU A 5 2.36 19.94 -7.35
N LYS A 6 2.73 18.94 -6.53
CA LYS A 6 3.63 17.87 -6.93
C LYS A 6 3.09 16.51 -6.51
N PHE A 7 3.17 15.54 -7.42
CA PHE A 7 2.87 14.15 -7.09
C PHE A 7 4.03 13.52 -6.31
N GLY A 8 3.68 12.88 -5.18
CA GLY A 8 4.59 12.05 -4.40
C GLY A 8 4.73 10.62 -4.95
N THR A 9 5.03 9.69 -4.06
CA THR A 9 5.17 8.26 -4.41
C THR A 9 3.84 7.60 -4.79
N ASP A 10 2.71 8.09 -4.26
CA ASP A 10 1.38 7.53 -4.48
C ASP A 10 0.32 8.64 -4.40
N GLY A 11 0.32 9.50 -5.41
CA GLY A 11 -0.59 10.63 -5.52
C GLY A 11 -0.04 11.96 -5.01
N TRP A 12 -0.82 13.04 -5.23
CA TRP A 12 -0.63 14.33 -4.60
C TRP A 12 -1.38 14.36 -3.27
N ARG A 13 -0.74 14.84 -2.20
CA ARG A 13 -1.35 15.00 -0.87
C ARG A 13 -1.04 16.36 -0.30
N GLY A 14 -1.99 16.93 0.43
CA GLY A 14 -1.83 18.21 1.09
C GLY A 14 -2.67 18.32 2.36
N VAL A 15 -2.35 19.30 3.19
CA VAL A 15 -3.14 19.66 4.36
C VAL A 15 -4.38 20.42 3.90
N MET A 16 -5.57 19.96 4.31
CA MET A 16 -6.84 20.61 3.98
C MET A 16 -6.85 22.08 4.47
N ALA A 17 -7.43 22.95 3.67
CA ALA A 17 -7.47 24.41 3.87
C ALA A 17 -6.10 25.11 3.79
N TRP A 18 -5.02 24.39 3.59
CA TRP A 18 -3.68 24.98 3.38
C TRP A 18 -3.16 24.68 1.96
N ASP A 19 -2.81 23.41 1.68
CA ASP A 19 -2.37 22.95 0.35
C ASP A 19 -3.53 22.35 -0.44
N PHE A 20 -4.36 21.54 0.21
CA PHE A 20 -5.49 20.86 -0.40
C PHE A 20 -6.74 21.71 -0.26
N THR A 21 -6.87 22.68 -1.19
CA THR A 21 -7.99 23.64 -1.30
C THR A 21 -8.78 23.35 -2.58
N PHE A 22 -10.00 23.87 -2.66
CA PHE A 22 -10.79 23.77 -3.91
C PHE A 22 -10.05 24.38 -5.09
N ASP A 23 -9.39 25.53 -4.95
CA ASP A 23 -8.61 26.16 -6.02
C ASP A 23 -7.51 25.23 -6.54
N ASN A 24 -6.75 24.64 -5.64
CA ASN A 24 -5.66 23.72 -6.02
C ASN A 24 -6.19 22.43 -6.63
N VAL A 25 -7.32 21.89 -6.10
CA VAL A 25 -8.02 20.73 -6.69
C VAL A 25 -8.54 21.06 -8.09
N HIS A 26 -9.10 22.25 -8.30
CA HIS A 26 -9.58 22.70 -9.62
C HIS A 26 -8.42 22.81 -10.63
N ARG A 27 -7.29 23.39 -10.24
CA ARG A 27 -6.08 23.49 -11.08
C ARG A 27 -5.55 22.11 -11.45
N MET A 28 -5.48 21.19 -10.49
CA MET A 28 -5.07 19.81 -10.71
C MET A 28 -6.07 19.07 -11.63
N ALA A 29 -7.38 19.25 -11.38
CA ALA A 29 -8.42 18.62 -12.20
C ALA A 29 -8.40 19.13 -13.65
N GLN A 30 -8.13 20.42 -13.88
CA GLN A 30 -7.97 20.95 -15.25
C GLN A 30 -6.75 20.34 -15.94
N ALA A 31 -5.60 20.31 -15.30
CA ALA A 31 -4.39 19.70 -15.85
C ALA A 31 -4.60 18.19 -16.16
N LEU A 32 -5.34 17.48 -15.31
CA LEU A 32 -5.74 16.10 -15.57
C LEU A 32 -6.68 15.98 -16.77
N ALA A 33 -7.67 16.87 -16.91
CA ALA A 33 -8.57 16.88 -18.04
C ALA A 33 -7.84 17.14 -19.35
N ASP A 34 -6.89 18.08 -19.35
CA ASP A 34 -6.03 18.38 -20.50
C ASP A 34 -5.18 17.14 -20.87
N TYR A 35 -4.51 16.52 -19.89
CA TYR A 35 -3.74 15.31 -20.11
C TYR A 35 -4.59 14.17 -20.70
N ILE A 36 -5.81 13.95 -20.17
CA ILE A 36 -6.70 12.89 -20.63
C ILE A 36 -7.13 13.14 -22.06
N ASN A 37 -7.48 14.38 -22.41
CA ASN A 37 -7.88 14.74 -23.76
C ASN A 37 -6.75 14.57 -24.79
N GLU A 38 -5.50 14.79 -24.41
CA GLU A 38 -4.33 14.64 -25.27
C GLU A 38 -3.88 13.19 -25.43
N ASN A 39 -4.03 12.36 -24.39
CA ASN A 39 -3.38 11.05 -24.31
C ASN A 39 -4.34 9.84 -24.32
N ALA A 40 -5.63 10.04 -24.05
CA ALA A 40 -6.57 8.93 -24.07
C ALA A 40 -6.79 8.42 -25.49
N PRO A 41 -6.85 7.09 -25.73
CA PRO A 41 -7.10 6.53 -27.03
C PRO A 41 -8.45 7.01 -27.59
N SER A 42 -8.43 7.57 -28.76
CA SER A 42 -9.66 7.83 -29.51
C SER A 42 -10.15 6.51 -30.13
N GLU A 43 -11.00 5.78 -29.43
CA GLU A 43 -11.70 4.63 -30.00
C GLU A 43 -12.73 5.10 -31.02
N GLY A 44 -12.28 5.40 -32.27
CA GLY A 44 -13.13 5.89 -33.34
C GLY A 44 -13.62 7.35 -33.12
N LYS A 45 -14.03 8.04 -34.16
CA LYS A 45 -14.35 9.48 -34.18
C LYS A 45 -15.48 9.96 -33.22
N SER A 46 -15.98 9.18 -32.27
CA SER A 46 -17.13 9.58 -31.44
C SER A 46 -17.18 9.09 -29.98
N LYS A 47 -16.19 8.38 -29.44
CA LYS A 47 -16.25 7.96 -28.03
C LYS A 47 -15.27 8.76 -27.16
N MET A 48 -15.84 9.53 -26.23
CA MET A 48 -15.10 10.20 -25.15
C MET A 48 -14.46 9.19 -24.24
N PRO A 49 -13.23 9.45 -23.73
CA PRO A 49 -12.61 8.57 -22.74
C PRO A 49 -13.44 8.51 -21.46
N LYS A 50 -13.66 7.30 -20.96
CA LYS A 50 -14.43 7.08 -19.73
C LYS A 50 -13.53 7.19 -18.51
N ILE A 51 -13.93 8.01 -17.56
CA ILE A 51 -13.18 8.28 -16.33
C ILE A 51 -14.06 7.94 -15.14
N PHE A 52 -13.48 7.25 -14.15
CA PHE A 52 -14.10 7.04 -12.86
C PHE A 52 -13.52 8.02 -11.85
N VAL A 53 -14.36 8.60 -10.99
CA VAL A 53 -13.96 9.43 -9.86
C VAL A 53 -14.50 8.78 -8.58
N GLY A 54 -13.63 8.31 -7.73
CA GLY A 54 -13.94 7.76 -6.41
C GLY A 54 -13.44 8.65 -5.28
N TYR A 55 -13.89 8.39 -4.06
CA TYR A 55 -13.47 9.10 -2.86
C TYR A 55 -13.53 8.21 -1.62
N ASP A 56 -12.71 8.53 -0.61
CA ASP A 56 -12.70 7.87 0.69
C ASP A 56 -13.63 8.55 1.70
N ARG A 57 -13.56 8.13 2.98
CA ARG A 57 -14.38 8.67 4.07
C ARG A 57 -13.81 9.91 4.76
N ARG A 58 -12.80 10.57 4.20
CA ARG A 58 -12.23 11.80 4.75
C ARG A 58 -13.22 12.97 4.63
N PHE A 59 -13.02 13.96 5.49
CA PHE A 59 -13.81 15.18 5.44
C PHE A 59 -13.81 15.79 4.05
N MET A 60 -14.99 16.07 3.49
CA MET A 60 -15.22 16.67 2.16
C MET A 60 -14.62 15.90 0.97
N SER A 61 -14.19 14.66 1.11
CA SER A 61 -13.69 13.87 -0.05
C SER A 61 -14.74 13.76 -1.15
N ASP A 62 -16.02 13.60 -0.81
CA ASP A 62 -17.14 13.59 -1.75
C ASP A 62 -17.28 14.91 -2.51
N GLN A 63 -17.12 16.06 -1.83
CA GLN A 63 -17.21 17.38 -2.44
C GLN A 63 -16.03 17.64 -3.39
N PHE A 64 -14.82 17.31 -2.98
CA PHE A 64 -13.66 17.42 -3.86
C PHE A 64 -13.81 16.51 -5.10
N ALA A 65 -14.29 15.28 -4.94
CA ALA A 65 -14.56 14.36 -6.03
C ALA A 65 -15.65 14.89 -6.99
N LEU A 66 -16.72 15.48 -6.44
CA LEU A 66 -17.79 16.12 -7.22
C LEU A 66 -17.25 17.26 -8.08
N HIS A 67 -16.40 18.13 -7.51
CA HIS A 67 -15.80 19.26 -8.24
C HIS A 67 -14.87 18.77 -9.35
N ILE A 68 -14.03 17.75 -9.11
CA ILE A 68 -13.20 17.11 -10.14
C ILE A 68 -14.09 16.58 -11.27
N ALA A 69 -15.17 15.87 -10.93
CA ALA A 69 -16.08 15.30 -11.91
C ALA A 69 -16.80 16.37 -12.75
N HIS A 70 -17.17 17.52 -12.15
CA HIS A 70 -17.73 18.66 -12.88
C HIS A 70 -16.72 19.26 -13.87
N ILE A 71 -15.47 19.46 -13.49
CA ILE A 71 -14.41 19.95 -14.38
C ILE A 71 -14.20 18.99 -15.54
N PHE A 72 -14.11 17.69 -15.27
CA PHE A 72 -13.98 16.67 -16.31
C PHE A 72 -15.16 16.69 -17.31
N ARG A 73 -16.39 16.75 -16.80
CA ARG A 73 -17.59 16.88 -17.66
C ARG A 73 -17.57 18.15 -18.49
N SER A 74 -17.13 19.27 -17.92
CA SER A 74 -16.99 20.55 -18.63
C SER A 74 -15.96 20.48 -19.76
N ASN A 75 -14.94 19.66 -19.58
CA ASN A 75 -13.89 19.37 -20.58
C ASN A 75 -14.26 18.19 -21.51
N LYS A 76 -15.57 17.87 -21.62
CA LYS A 76 -16.12 16.85 -22.52
C LYS A 76 -15.67 15.42 -22.27
N LEU A 77 -15.30 15.08 -21.02
CA LEU A 77 -14.99 13.71 -20.64
C LEU A 77 -16.26 12.95 -20.21
N ASP A 78 -16.31 11.64 -20.47
CA ASP A 78 -17.39 10.77 -19.98
C ASP A 78 -17.06 10.31 -18.57
N VAL A 79 -17.73 10.88 -17.55
CA VAL A 79 -17.39 10.73 -16.15
C VAL A 79 -18.46 10.02 -15.37
N THR A 80 -18.08 8.98 -14.63
CA THR A 80 -18.89 8.37 -13.59
C THR A 80 -18.26 8.71 -12.23
N LEU A 81 -19.01 9.40 -11.37
CA LEU A 81 -18.68 9.67 -9.97
C LEU A 81 -19.21 8.52 -9.11
N SER A 82 -18.44 8.07 -8.13
CA SER A 82 -18.95 7.12 -7.14
C SER A 82 -20.10 7.76 -6.33
N SER A 83 -21.19 7.03 -6.13
CA SER A 83 -22.30 7.47 -5.27
C SER A 83 -22.07 7.11 -3.79
N VAL A 84 -21.03 6.35 -3.49
CA VAL A 84 -20.64 5.91 -2.13
C VAL A 84 -19.12 6.06 -1.96
N PRO A 85 -18.61 6.18 -0.72
CA PRO A 85 -17.18 6.05 -0.48
C PRO A 85 -16.66 4.69 -0.95
N VAL A 86 -15.49 4.68 -1.61
CA VAL A 86 -14.87 3.45 -2.15
C VAL A 86 -13.42 3.35 -1.72
N THR A 87 -12.82 2.16 -1.89
CA THR A 87 -11.40 1.94 -1.65
C THR A 87 -10.54 2.23 -2.90
N SER A 88 -9.24 2.47 -2.70
CA SER A 88 -8.29 2.59 -3.81
C SER A 88 -8.25 1.34 -4.70
N PRO A 89 -8.32 0.10 -4.19
CA PRO A 89 -8.48 -1.11 -5.00
C PRO A 89 -9.71 -1.13 -5.91
N VAL A 90 -10.86 -0.56 -5.48
CA VAL A 90 -12.04 -0.40 -6.36
C VAL A 90 -11.69 0.47 -7.56
N ALA A 91 -11.08 1.65 -7.31
CA ALA A 91 -10.66 2.56 -8.38
C ALA A 91 -9.64 1.90 -9.33
N ALA A 92 -8.69 1.14 -8.80
CA ALA A 92 -7.73 0.37 -9.59
C ALA A 92 -8.43 -0.70 -10.45
N CYS A 93 -9.31 -1.51 -9.87
CA CYS A 93 -10.08 -2.54 -10.57
C CYS A 93 -10.90 -1.95 -11.73
N LEU A 94 -11.57 -0.82 -11.51
CA LEU A 94 -12.39 -0.17 -12.54
C LEU A 94 -11.55 0.37 -13.70
N SER A 95 -10.28 0.69 -13.49
CA SER A 95 -9.36 1.14 -14.54
C SER A 95 -8.79 -0.01 -15.41
N VAL A 96 -9.10 -1.27 -15.11
CA VAL A 96 -8.66 -2.41 -15.95
C VAL A 96 -9.44 -2.49 -17.26
N ASN A 97 -10.77 -2.56 -17.19
CA ASN A 97 -11.58 -2.91 -18.34
C ASN A 97 -12.76 -1.98 -18.61
N LYS A 98 -13.04 -1.04 -17.71
CA LYS A 98 -14.26 -0.22 -17.81
C LYS A 98 -14.00 1.25 -18.02
N PHE A 99 -12.97 1.77 -17.39
CA PHE A 99 -12.57 3.17 -17.47
C PHE A 99 -11.12 3.26 -17.93
N TRP A 100 -10.81 4.26 -18.72
CA TRP A 100 -9.43 4.46 -19.16
C TRP A 100 -8.54 4.89 -18.00
N MET A 101 -9.08 5.73 -17.08
CA MET A 101 -8.40 6.17 -15.87
C MET A 101 -9.41 6.22 -14.72
N SER A 102 -8.93 5.97 -13.50
CA SER A 102 -9.67 6.28 -12.29
C SER A 102 -8.91 7.31 -11.46
N VAL A 103 -9.63 8.28 -10.93
CA VAL A 103 -9.14 9.31 -10.01
C VAL A 103 -9.74 9.03 -8.65
N MET A 104 -8.89 8.89 -7.62
CA MET A 104 -9.31 8.58 -6.26
C MET A 104 -8.95 9.73 -5.33
N VAL A 105 -9.96 10.35 -4.71
CA VAL A 105 -9.77 11.39 -3.70
C VAL A 105 -9.53 10.72 -2.35
N THR A 106 -8.29 10.75 -1.88
CA THR A 106 -7.84 10.11 -0.64
C THR A 106 -6.43 10.55 -0.27
N ALA A 107 -6.12 10.54 1.02
CA ALA A 107 -4.75 10.60 1.53
C ALA A 107 -4.32 9.30 2.23
N SER A 108 -4.99 8.15 1.94
CA SER A 108 -4.66 6.81 2.45
C SER A 108 -4.54 6.79 3.98
N HIS A 109 -3.36 6.52 4.50
CA HIS A 109 -3.05 6.41 5.93
C HIS A 109 -2.66 7.73 6.61
N ASN A 110 -2.61 8.87 5.88
CA ASN A 110 -2.26 10.15 6.50
C ASN A 110 -3.27 10.56 7.58
N PRO A 111 -2.88 11.39 8.55
CA PRO A 111 -3.79 11.96 9.55
C PRO A 111 -5.01 12.65 8.92
N ALA A 112 -6.06 12.86 9.73
CA ALA A 112 -7.36 13.36 9.29
C ALA A 112 -7.31 14.71 8.57
N GLN A 113 -6.36 15.58 8.91
CA GLN A 113 -6.18 16.89 8.29
C GLN A 113 -5.65 16.86 6.86
N PHE A 114 -5.23 15.70 6.34
CA PHE A 114 -4.78 15.55 4.97
C PHE A 114 -5.89 15.05 4.05
N ASN A 115 -5.82 15.48 2.78
CA ASN A 115 -6.52 14.83 1.68
C ASN A 115 -5.57 14.76 0.46
N GLY A 116 -6.00 14.14 -0.65
CA GLY A 116 -5.14 13.94 -1.80
C GLY A 116 -5.86 13.40 -3.02
N ILE A 117 -5.11 13.22 -4.10
CA ILE A 117 -5.58 12.63 -5.37
C ILE A 117 -4.60 11.56 -5.80
N LYS A 118 -5.08 10.33 -5.98
CA LYS A 118 -4.36 9.22 -6.61
C LYS A 118 -4.90 8.98 -8.01
N LEU A 119 -4.03 8.57 -8.93
CA LEU A 119 -4.38 8.21 -10.30
C LEU A 119 -4.18 6.72 -10.49
N LYS A 120 -5.17 6.05 -11.09
CA LYS A 120 -5.12 4.62 -11.39
C LYS A 120 -5.30 4.38 -12.89
N LEU A 121 -4.38 3.59 -13.44
CA LEU A 121 -4.35 3.20 -14.86
C LEU A 121 -4.04 1.70 -14.97
N ASN A 122 -4.76 1.00 -15.86
CA ASN A 122 -4.52 -0.42 -16.11
C ASN A 122 -4.45 -1.29 -14.84
N GLY A 123 -5.29 -0.97 -13.84
CA GLY A 123 -5.36 -1.72 -12.58
C GLY A 123 -4.32 -1.35 -11.53
N GLY A 124 -3.43 -0.42 -11.80
CA GLY A 124 -2.36 -0.01 -10.89
C GLY A 124 -2.26 1.50 -10.69
N ALA A 125 -1.28 1.93 -9.89
CA ALA A 125 -0.93 3.33 -9.77
C ALA A 125 -0.43 3.86 -11.12
N ALA A 126 -0.82 5.09 -11.49
CA ALA A 126 -0.35 5.71 -12.73
C ALA A 126 1.19 5.82 -12.74
N PRO A 127 1.84 5.49 -13.87
CA PRO A 127 3.28 5.61 -14.02
C PRO A 127 3.80 7.04 -13.74
N VAL A 128 5.04 7.15 -13.27
CA VAL A 128 5.67 8.46 -12.95
C VAL A 128 5.64 9.41 -14.15
N ARG A 129 5.75 8.89 -15.37
CA ARG A 129 5.64 9.71 -16.58
C ARG A 129 4.30 10.45 -16.62
N VAL A 130 3.19 9.76 -16.36
CA VAL A 130 1.84 10.35 -16.38
C VAL A 130 1.73 11.50 -15.35
N THR A 131 2.19 11.28 -14.14
CA THR A 131 2.14 12.32 -13.09
C THR A 131 3.01 13.53 -13.42
N LYS A 132 4.19 13.31 -14.03
CA LYS A 132 5.06 14.39 -14.51
C LYS A 132 4.44 15.17 -15.67
N ASP A 133 3.85 14.47 -16.62
CA ASP A 133 3.17 15.12 -17.75
C ASP A 133 2.01 16.00 -17.24
N VAL A 134 1.21 15.50 -16.28
CA VAL A 134 0.15 16.31 -15.63
C VAL A 134 0.74 17.53 -14.91
N GLU A 135 1.87 17.39 -14.22
CA GLU A 135 2.56 18.53 -13.56
C GLU A 135 2.96 19.62 -14.57
N THR A 136 3.37 19.26 -15.77
CA THR A 136 3.72 20.24 -16.81
C THR A 136 2.51 20.99 -17.36
N LEU A 137 1.32 20.42 -17.26
CA LEU A 137 0.06 21.02 -17.71
C LEU A 137 -0.58 21.94 -16.66
N LEU A 138 -0.06 21.97 -15.44
CA LEU A 138 -0.58 22.83 -14.38
C LEU A 138 -0.56 24.31 -14.81
N ASN A 139 -1.74 24.95 -14.74
CA ASN A 139 -1.95 26.37 -15.09
C ASN A 139 -1.73 26.72 -16.58
N GLN A 140 -1.62 25.77 -17.47
CA GLN A 140 -1.55 26.03 -18.90
C GLN A 140 -2.91 26.54 -19.43
N ASN A 141 -4.01 25.96 -18.96
CA ASN A 141 -5.36 26.37 -19.29
C ASN A 141 -6.11 26.89 -18.06
N SER A 142 -7.03 27.82 -18.27
CA SER A 142 -7.96 28.27 -17.24
C SER A 142 -8.91 27.14 -16.86
N VAL A 143 -9.28 27.06 -15.59
CA VAL A 143 -10.24 26.07 -15.11
C VAL A 143 -11.60 26.26 -15.80
N LEU A 144 -12.08 25.22 -16.48
CA LEU A 144 -13.40 25.18 -17.07
C LEU A 144 -14.34 24.34 -16.19
N MET A 145 -15.28 25.01 -15.51
CA MET A 145 -16.26 24.38 -14.64
C MET A 145 -17.68 24.91 -14.91
N LEU A 146 -18.49 24.08 -15.52
CA LEU A 146 -19.88 24.38 -15.89
C LEU A 146 -20.83 23.52 -15.06
N TYR A 147 -21.54 24.10 -14.13
CA TYR A 147 -22.43 23.38 -13.18
C TYR A 147 -23.65 22.70 -13.83
N GLY A 148 -24.00 23.05 -15.07
CA GLY A 148 -25.10 22.41 -15.82
C GLY A 148 -24.82 20.97 -16.25
N HIS A 149 -23.56 20.55 -16.27
CA HIS A 149 -23.12 19.21 -16.72
C HIS A 149 -22.88 18.29 -15.53
N LYS A 150 -23.96 17.75 -14.94
CA LYS A 150 -23.86 16.83 -13.81
C LYS A 150 -23.21 15.52 -14.22
N PRO A 151 -22.23 14.99 -13.44
CA PRO A 151 -21.67 13.66 -13.64
C PRO A 151 -22.72 12.59 -13.32
N GLU A 152 -22.66 11.45 -14.04
CA GLU A 152 -23.39 10.26 -13.65
C GLU A 152 -22.89 9.75 -12.31
N GLN A 153 -23.79 9.39 -11.38
CA GLN A 153 -23.42 8.83 -10.09
C GLN A 153 -23.82 7.36 -10.00
N LYS A 154 -22.87 6.47 -9.68
CA LYS A 154 -23.12 5.03 -9.54
C LYS A 154 -22.28 4.42 -8.42
N ASP A 155 -22.87 3.45 -7.71
CA ASP A 155 -22.12 2.47 -6.96
C ASP A 155 -21.65 1.36 -7.90
N LEU A 156 -20.33 1.16 -7.99
CA LEU A 156 -19.70 0.15 -8.82
C LEU A 156 -18.89 -0.86 -8.00
N THR A 157 -19.04 -0.88 -6.68
CA THR A 157 -18.33 -1.79 -5.77
C THR A 157 -18.55 -3.27 -6.10
N ASP A 158 -19.74 -3.63 -6.57
CA ASP A 158 -20.07 -5.00 -7.00
C ASP A 158 -19.16 -5.52 -8.13
N LEU A 159 -18.65 -4.64 -9.00
CA LEU A 159 -17.71 -5.06 -10.04
C LEU A 159 -16.37 -5.47 -9.45
N TYR A 160 -15.93 -4.76 -8.42
CA TYR A 160 -14.73 -5.12 -7.67
C TYR A 160 -14.93 -6.42 -6.88
N PHE A 161 -16.06 -6.61 -6.20
CA PHE A 161 -16.34 -7.86 -5.48
C PHE A 161 -16.38 -9.08 -6.43
N LYS A 162 -16.95 -8.92 -7.63
CA LYS A 162 -16.91 -9.94 -8.68
C LYS A 162 -15.48 -10.20 -9.15
N TYR A 163 -14.70 -9.15 -9.35
CA TYR A 163 -13.29 -9.27 -9.71
C TYR A 163 -12.52 -10.06 -8.65
N VAL A 164 -12.60 -9.67 -7.38
CA VAL A 164 -11.95 -10.36 -6.25
C VAL A 164 -12.38 -11.82 -6.19
N SER A 165 -13.67 -12.11 -6.35
CA SER A 165 -14.22 -13.49 -6.34
C SER A 165 -13.67 -14.36 -7.48
N SER A 166 -13.36 -13.79 -8.64
CA SER A 166 -12.91 -14.51 -9.82
C SER A 166 -11.38 -14.65 -9.92
N HIS A 167 -10.63 -13.68 -9.40
CA HIS A 167 -9.17 -13.58 -9.54
C HIS A 167 -8.39 -13.92 -8.27
N SER A 168 -9.05 -13.93 -7.11
CA SER A 168 -8.38 -14.29 -5.86
C SER A 168 -8.49 -15.77 -5.53
N ILE A 169 -7.64 -16.22 -4.59
CA ILE A 169 -7.60 -17.61 -4.10
C ILE A 169 -8.73 -17.91 -3.11
N THR A 170 -9.97 -17.50 -3.38
CA THR A 170 -11.08 -17.51 -2.42
C THR A 170 -12.00 -18.71 -2.50
N LYS A 171 -11.64 -19.77 -3.23
CA LYS A 171 -12.54 -20.93 -3.50
C LYS A 171 -13.02 -21.65 -2.23
N LYS A 172 -12.22 -21.70 -1.18
CA LYS A 172 -12.54 -22.42 0.07
C LYS A 172 -13.03 -21.54 1.21
N ILE A 173 -13.07 -20.21 1.03
CA ILE A 173 -13.43 -19.26 2.09
C ILE A 173 -14.82 -19.56 2.70
N LYS A 174 -15.76 -20.08 1.91
CA LYS A 174 -17.10 -20.51 2.37
C LYS A 174 -17.04 -21.60 3.46
N ASN A 175 -15.94 -22.33 3.56
CA ASN A 175 -15.72 -23.38 4.55
C ASN A 175 -15.07 -22.87 5.83
N PHE A 176 -14.71 -21.60 5.89
CA PHE A 176 -14.14 -20.99 7.09
C PHE A 176 -15.14 -21.02 8.24
N LYS A 177 -14.75 -21.55 9.40
CA LYS A 177 -15.62 -21.71 10.58
C LYS A 177 -15.30 -20.75 11.71
N GLY A 178 -14.21 -20.00 11.60
CA GLY A 178 -13.75 -19.08 12.63
C GLY A 178 -14.53 -17.79 12.69
N LYS A 179 -14.27 -16.98 13.72
CA LYS A 179 -14.60 -15.55 13.77
C LYS A 179 -13.40 -14.74 13.36
N VAL A 180 -13.63 -13.61 12.71
CA VAL A 180 -12.64 -12.62 12.37
C VAL A 180 -12.99 -11.31 13.08
N VAL A 181 -12.03 -10.66 13.71
CA VAL A 181 -12.18 -9.27 14.14
C VAL A 181 -11.63 -8.38 13.03
N MET A 182 -12.51 -7.57 12.46
CA MET A 182 -12.17 -6.67 11.37
C MET A 182 -12.16 -5.23 11.85
N ASP A 183 -11.01 -4.61 11.84
CA ASP A 183 -10.81 -3.21 12.19
C ASP A 183 -10.72 -2.36 10.92
N TYR A 184 -11.78 -1.62 10.66
CA TYR A 184 -11.87 -0.78 9.47
C TYR A 184 -11.19 0.58 9.62
N MET A 185 -10.70 0.91 10.82
CA MET A 185 -10.06 2.21 11.11
C MET A 185 -10.85 3.41 10.58
N TYR A 186 -12.21 3.34 10.62
CA TYR A 186 -13.14 4.32 10.06
C TYR A 186 -13.02 4.53 8.54
N GLY A 187 -12.23 3.69 7.87
CA GLY A 187 -11.90 3.76 6.45
C GLY A 187 -13.03 3.31 5.51
N SER A 188 -12.78 3.48 4.22
CA SER A 188 -13.76 3.23 3.15
C SER A 188 -14.01 1.74 2.85
N ALA A 189 -13.21 0.83 3.39
CA ALA A 189 -13.43 -0.61 3.28
C ALA A 189 -14.50 -1.16 4.24
N ALA A 190 -15.15 -0.32 5.06
CA ALA A 190 -16.16 -0.79 6.02
C ALA A 190 -17.30 -1.54 5.34
N GLY A 191 -17.55 -2.79 5.80
CA GLY A 191 -18.55 -3.68 5.24
C GLY A 191 -18.06 -4.58 4.10
N TYR A 192 -16.82 -4.41 3.62
CA TYR A 192 -16.33 -5.19 2.47
C TYR A 192 -16.09 -6.67 2.80
N LEU A 193 -15.61 -6.97 4.00
CA LEU A 193 -15.37 -8.35 4.40
C LEU A 193 -16.68 -9.13 4.57
N GLU A 194 -17.74 -8.47 5.01
CA GLU A 194 -19.09 -9.03 5.20
C GLU A 194 -19.76 -9.45 3.90
N HIS A 195 -19.26 -8.97 2.74
CA HIS A 195 -19.68 -9.46 1.44
C HIS A 195 -19.21 -10.92 1.18
N PHE A 196 -18.07 -11.32 1.77
CA PHE A 196 -17.43 -12.62 1.55
C PHE A 196 -17.66 -13.60 2.71
N LEU A 197 -17.87 -13.10 3.92
CA LEU A 197 -18.11 -13.90 5.12
C LEU A 197 -19.48 -13.58 5.72
N PRO A 198 -20.18 -14.59 6.29
CA PRO A 198 -21.42 -14.34 7.03
C PRO A 198 -21.19 -13.31 8.15
N SER A 199 -22.10 -12.35 8.30
CA SER A 199 -21.98 -11.26 9.31
C SER A 199 -21.77 -11.78 10.73
N LYS A 200 -22.33 -12.95 11.10
CA LYS A 200 -22.09 -13.60 12.39
C LYS A 200 -20.64 -14.04 12.65
N GLN A 201 -19.83 -14.11 11.60
CA GLN A 201 -18.40 -14.46 11.68
C GLN A 201 -17.50 -13.21 11.75
N VAL A 202 -18.00 -12.02 11.43
CA VAL A 202 -17.24 -10.77 11.44
C VAL A 202 -17.62 -9.97 12.67
N ILE A 203 -16.61 -9.55 13.42
CA ILE A 203 -16.72 -8.60 14.55
C ILE A 203 -16.08 -7.32 14.08
N ALA A 204 -16.90 -6.34 13.67
CA ALA A 204 -16.42 -5.08 13.15
C ALA A 204 -16.00 -4.12 14.29
N LEU A 205 -14.86 -3.48 14.11
CA LEU A 205 -14.35 -2.37 14.92
C LEU A 205 -14.21 -1.15 14.02
N ARG A 206 -14.50 0.05 14.54
CA ARG A 206 -14.30 1.35 13.87
C ARG A 206 -14.87 1.36 12.44
N ALA A 207 -16.07 0.81 12.25
CA ALA A 207 -16.76 0.69 10.96
C ALA A 207 -17.66 1.90 10.63
N GLU A 208 -18.03 2.67 11.62
CA GLU A 208 -18.83 3.88 11.48
C GLU A 208 -18.09 4.98 10.68
N HIS A 209 -18.83 5.95 10.16
CA HIS A 209 -18.23 7.08 9.45
C HIS A 209 -17.77 8.14 10.46
N ASP A 210 -16.47 8.24 10.64
CA ASP A 210 -15.83 9.33 11.39
C ASP A 210 -14.66 9.90 10.57
N PRO A 211 -14.80 11.09 9.97
CA PRO A 211 -13.76 11.70 9.15
C PRO A 211 -12.53 12.15 9.96
N THR A 212 -12.61 12.13 11.30
CA THR A 212 -11.46 12.37 12.20
C THR A 212 -10.69 11.11 12.52
N PHE A 213 -11.15 9.93 12.07
CA PHE A 213 -10.58 8.60 12.37
C PHE A 213 -10.42 8.35 13.89
N GLY A 214 -11.37 8.83 14.71
CA GLY A 214 -11.31 8.72 16.17
C GLY A 214 -10.09 9.40 16.78
N GLY A 215 -9.55 10.41 16.11
CA GLY A 215 -8.31 11.10 16.52
C GLY A 215 -7.03 10.25 16.33
N THR A 216 -7.12 9.08 15.67
CA THR A 216 -5.99 8.19 15.42
C THR A 216 -5.67 8.16 13.92
N GLN A 217 -4.39 8.09 13.57
CA GLN A 217 -3.99 7.93 12.18
C GLN A 217 -4.50 6.57 11.65
N PRO A 218 -5.20 6.51 10.49
CA PRO A 218 -5.73 5.26 9.94
C PRO A 218 -4.64 4.45 9.25
N GLU A 219 -3.60 4.10 10.00
CA GLU A 219 -2.45 3.32 9.55
C GLU A 219 -2.40 2.00 10.33
N PRO A 220 -2.47 0.83 9.67
CA PRO A 220 -2.54 -0.48 10.33
C PRO A 220 -1.14 -0.96 10.77
N VAL A 221 -0.48 -0.16 11.59
CA VAL A 221 0.80 -0.49 12.25
C VAL A 221 0.56 -0.93 13.69
N GLU A 222 1.44 -1.74 14.25
CA GLU A 222 1.22 -2.40 15.55
C GLU A 222 0.77 -1.46 16.67
N LYS A 223 1.34 -0.24 16.75
CA LYS A 223 0.99 0.76 17.78
C LYS A 223 -0.48 1.19 17.76
N ASN A 224 -1.15 1.11 16.59
CA ASN A 224 -2.54 1.52 16.38
C ASN A 224 -3.54 0.37 16.52
N LEU A 225 -3.06 -0.88 16.77
CA LEU A 225 -3.87 -2.11 16.76
C LEU A 225 -4.14 -2.67 18.16
N SER A 226 -3.97 -1.88 19.22
CA SER A 226 -4.14 -2.37 20.61
C SER A 226 -5.55 -2.90 20.88
N GLU A 227 -6.59 -2.25 20.35
CA GLU A 227 -7.98 -2.68 20.49
C GLU A 227 -8.24 -3.96 19.69
N LEU A 228 -7.79 -4.04 18.44
CA LEU A 228 -7.87 -5.22 17.61
C LEU A 228 -7.23 -6.43 18.32
N LYS A 229 -5.99 -6.28 18.82
CA LYS A 229 -5.25 -7.34 19.53
C LYS A 229 -6.01 -7.86 20.75
N LYS A 230 -6.55 -6.95 21.58
CA LYS A 230 -7.35 -7.30 22.77
C LYS A 230 -8.66 -8.00 22.39
N THR A 231 -9.36 -7.50 21.36
CA THR A 231 -10.64 -8.04 20.93
C THR A 231 -10.49 -9.43 20.32
N VAL A 232 -9.44 -9.68 19.53
CA VAL A 232 -9.14 -11.03 18.99
C VAL A 232 -9.06 -12.05 20.11
N VAL A 233 -8.30 -11.78 21.16
CA VAL A 233 -8.13 -12.69 22.31
C VAL A 233 -9.45 -12.84 23.10
N ALA A 234 -10.11 -11.72 23.43
CA ALA A 234 -11.33 -11.70 24.22
C ALA A 234 -12.51 -12.44 23.54
N LYS A 235 -12.60 -12.32 22.21
CA LYS A 235 -13.65 -12.98 21.41
C LYS A 235 -13.25 -14.36 20.90
N LYS A 236 -12.05 -14.84 21.23
CA LYS A 236 -11.47 -16.11 20.73
C LYS A 236 -11.56 -16.17 19.20
N ALA A 237 -11.26 -15.06 18.54
CA ALA A 237 -11.30 -14.98 17.08
C ALA A 237 -10.10 -15.72 16.47
N ALA A 238 -10.30 -16.28 15.29
CA ALA A 238 -9.24 -17.00 14.56
C ALA A 238 -8.22 -16.05 13.94
N LEU A 239 -8.63 -14.81 13.64
CA LEU A 239 -7.81 -13.82 12.97
C LEU A 239 -8.31 -12.41 13.30
N GLY A 240 -7.39 -11.47 13.47
CA GLY A 240 -7.64 -10.05 13.43
C GLY A 240 -7.11 -9.46 12.13
N ILE A 241 -7.85 -8.55 11.52
CA ILE A 241 -7.51 -7.87 10.26
C ILE A 241 -7.72 -6.38 10.47
N ALA A 242 -6.82 -5.54 9.96
CA ALA A 242 -7.01 -4.09 9.91
C ALA A 242 -6.66 -3.56 8.53
N PHE A 243 -7.46 -2.60 8.02
CA PHE A 243 -7.16 -1.88 6.79
C PHE A 243 -6.79 -0.42 7.10
N ASP A 244 -6.11 0.26 6.16
CA ASP A 244 -5.91 1.71 6.24
C ASP A 244 -7.14 2.47 5.69
N GLY A 245 -7.05 3.80 5.68
CA GLY A 245 -8.18 4.68 5.36
C GLY A 245 -8.82 4.44 4.00
N ASP A 246 -8.05 4.03 2.98
CA ASP A 246 -8.53 3.72 1.63
C ASP A 246 -8.39 2.24 1.25
N GLY A 247 -8.09 1.37 2.22
CA GLY A 247 -8.18 -0.09 2.09
C GLY A 247 -7.12 -0.74 1.20
N ASP A 248 -6.05 -0.04 0.86
CA ASP A 248 -4.97 -0.60 0.03
C ASP A 248 -3.89 -1.32 0.85
N ARG A 249 -3.81 -1.07 2.17
CA ARG A 249 -2.91 -1.75 3.11
C ARG A 249 -3.67 -2.63 4.08
N VAL A 250 -2.99 -3.68 4.55
CA VAL A 250 -3.54 -4.60 5.52
C VAL A 250 -2.52 -5.00 6.57
N ALA A 251 -3.00 -5.17 7.79
CA ALA A 251 -2.28 -5.80 8.88
C ALA A 251 -3.07 -6.98 9.43
N LEU A 252 -2.38 -7.99 9.91
CA LEU A 252 -2.97 -9.18 10.51
C LEU A 252 -2.50 -9.38 11.95
N VAL A 253 -3.40 -9.93 12.77
CA VAL A 253 -3.17 -10.33 14.16
C VAL A 253 -3.59 -11.78 14.32
N ASP A 254 -2.69 -12.62 14.85
CA ASP A 254 -2.97 -14.03 15.08
C ASP A 254 -3.98 -14.24 16.22
N GLU A 255 -4.46 -15.47 16.39
CA GLU A 255 -5.44 -15.85 17.42
C GLU A 255 -4.93 -15.66 18.87
N LYS A 256 -3.63 -15.40 19.06
CA LYS A 256 -3.02 -15.12 20.35
C LYS A 256 -2.88 -13.62 20.63
N GLY A 257 -3.29 -12.76 19.67
CA GLY A 257 -3.16 -11.31 19.74
C GLY A 257 -1.78 -10.78 19.32
N ASN A 258 -0.95 -11.58 18.65
CA ASN A 258 0.35 -11.15 18.16
C ASN A 258 0.19 -10.51 16.76
N TYR A 259 0.83 -9.37 16.57
CA TYR A 259 0.96 -8.73 15.28
C TYR A 259 1.83 -9.56 14.33
N LEU A 260 1.30 -9.85 13.14
CA LEU A 260 2.06 -10.46 12.07
C LEU A 260 2.65 -9.35 11.19
N THR A 261 3.97 -9.25 11.17
CA THR A 261 4.65 -8.26 10.31
C THR A 261 4.38 -8.55 8.83
N PRO A 262 4.42 -7.55 7.94
CA PRO A 262 4.30 -7.79 6.49
C PRO A 262 5.28 -8.84 5.96
N CYS A 263 6.50 -8.92 6.52
CA CYS A 263 7.48 -9.96 6.16
C CYS A 263 6.98 -11.38 6.46
N LYS A 264 6.31 -11.58 7.62
CA LYS A 264 5.73 -12.87 8.00
C LYS A 264 4.54 -13.23 7.14
N ILE A 265 3.65 -12.27 6.89
CA ILE A 265 2.48 -12.44 6.03
C ILE A 265 2.92 -12.80 4.61
N ALA A 266 3.88 -12.04 4.06
CA ALA A 266 4.45 -12.29 2.73
C ALA A 266 4.99 -13.69 2.58
N ALA A 267 5.77 -14.16 3.56
CA ALA A 267 6.35 -15.50 3.53
C ALA A 267 5.27 -16.60 3.54
N VAL A 268 4.24 -16.47 4.40
CA VAL A 268 3.13 -17.43 4.45
C VAL A 268 2.37 -17.48 3.11
N VAL A 269 2.02 -16.31 2.56
CA VAL A 269 1.21 -16.23 1.34
C VAL A 269 2.02 -16.69 0.13
N CYS A 270 3.25 -16.20 -0.03
CA CYS A 270 4.11 -16.54 -1.15
C CYS A 270 4.42 -18.05 -1.20
N ASP A 271 4.86 -18.64 -0.08
CA ASP A 271 5.16 -20.07 0.01
C ASP A 271 3.92 -20.93 -0.30
N PHE A 272 2.73 -20.55 0.22
CA PHE A 272 1.49 -21.25 -0.10
C PHE A 272 1.12 -21.15 -1.58
N LEU A 273 1.25 -19.97 -2.20
CA LEU A 273 0.96 -19.79 -3.61
C LEU A 273 1.88 -20.62 -4.50
N ILE A 274 3.16 -20.68 -4.19
CA ILE A 274 4.12 -21.52 -4.91
C ILE A 274 3.76 -23.01 -4.76
N LYS A 275 3.59 -23.49 -3.52
CA LYS A 275 3.32 -24.91 -3.22
C LYS A 275 1.99 -25.41 -3.77
N HIS A 276 0.93 -24.59 -3.68
CA HIS A 276 -0.44 -25.06 -3.89
C HIS A 276 -1.12 -24.46 -5.13
N LYS A 277 -0.60 -23.36 -5.65
CA LYS A 277 -1.13 -22.69 -6.85
C LYS A 277 -0.16 -22.70 -8.03
N LYS A 278 1.03 -23.30 -7.83
CA LYS A 278 2.10 -23.36 -8.83
C LYS A 278 2.48 -21.98 -9.35
N LEU A 279 2.52 -21.01 -8.43
CA LEU A 279 2.93 -19.65 -8.74
C LEU A 279 4.39 -19.69 -9.19
N ASP A 280 4.65 -19.14 -10.36
CA ASP A 280 5.96 -19.07 -10.99
C ASP A 280 6.27 -17.64 -11.46
N GLY A 281 7.55 -17.32 -11.69
CA GLY A 281 8.03 -16.01 -12.09
C GLY A 281 8.91 -15.36 -11.02
N HIS A 282 9.06 -14.05 -11.07
CA HIS A 282 9.95 -13.29 -10.20
C HIS A 282 9.29 -12.93 -8.88
N ILE A 283 10.05 -12.96 -7.78
CA ILE A 283 9.65 -12.38 -6.49
C ILE A 283 10.31 -11.01 -6.38
N VAL A 284 9.49 -9.97 -6.24
CA VAL A 284 9.94 -8.57 -6.13
C VAL A 284 9.50 -7.99 -4.79
N GLN A 285 10.44 -7.40 -4.05
CA GLN A 285 10.13 -6.71 -2.81
C GLN A 285 10.83 -5.35 -2.73
N THR A 286 10.33 -4.46 -1.86
CA THR A 286 11.08 -3.25 -1.55
C THR A 286 12.32 -3.57 -0.70
N VAL A 287 13.37 -2.76 -0.84
CA VAL A 287 14.63 -2.90 -0.10
C VAL A 287 14.45 -2.89 1.42
N SER A 288 13.34 -2.37 1.91
CA SER A 288 12.96 -2.33 3.33
C SER A 288 12.26 -3.62 3.83
N MET A 289 11.98 -4.58 2.96
CA MET A 289 11.43 -5.88 3.33
C MET A 289 12.48 -6.83 3.90
N GLY A 290 11.98 -7.91 4.52
CA GLY A 290 12.79 -8.93 5.17
C GLY A 290 13.41 -9.99 4.24
N TYR A 291 14.25 -10.85 4.83
CA TYR A 291 14.99 -11.89 4.10
C TYR A 291 14.18 -13.16 3.79
N LEU A 292 12.99 -13.34 4.38
CA LEU A 292 12.23 -14.60 4.21
C LEU A 292 11.90 -14.88 2.75
N LEU A 293 11.48 -13.86 1.98
CA LEU A 293 11.19 -14.05 0.55
C LEU A 293 12.44 -14.39 -0.27
N LYS A 294 13.60 -13.84 0.06
CA LYS A 294 14.90 -14.23 -0.56
C LYS A 294 15.20 -15.70 -0.33
N ARG A 295 14.95 -16.21 0.89
CA ARG A 295 15.14 -17.63 1.23
C ARG A 295 14.13 -18.53 0.54
N ILE A 296 12.87 -18.10 0.41
CA ILE A 296 11.85 -18.80 -0.36
C ILE A 296 12.25 -18.86 -1.84
N ALA A 297 12.62 -17.72 -2.44
CA ALA A 297 13.07 -17.67 -3.83
C ALA A 297 14.25 -18.62 -4.09
N ARG A 298 15.26 -18.62 -3.21
CA ARG A 298 16.42 -19.52 -3.29
C ARG A 298 15.99 -21.00 -3.26
N LYS A 299 15.03 -21.36 -2.39
CA LYS A 299 14.56 -22.76 -2.29
C LYS A 299 13.84 -23.25 -3.55
N TYR A 300 13.07 -22.37 -4.19
CA TYR A 300 12.29 -22.71 -5.38
C TYR A 300 12.98 -22.30 -6.68
N GLU A 301 14.27 -21.89 -6.61
CA GLU A 301 15.08 -21.47 -7.78
C GLU A 301 14.39 -20.35 -8.59
N MET A 302 13.64 -19.47 -7.89
CA MET A 302 12.97 -18.33 -8.48
C MET A 302 13.89 -17.10 -8.48
N HIS A 303 13.73 -16.23 -9.48
CA HIS A 303 14.43 -14.95 -9.48
C HIS A 303 13.89 -14.05 -8.35
N PHE A 304 14.81 -13.37 -7.65
CA PHE A 304 14.51 -12.45 -6.55
C PHE A 304 15.13 -11.09 -6.82
N GLU A 305 14.34 -10.03 -6.63
CA GLU A 305 14.77 -8.65 -6.84
C GLU A 305 14.32 -7.74 -5.69
N GLU A 306 15.21 -6.82 -5.28
CA GLU A 306 14.86 -5.71 -4.39
C GLU A 306 14.81 -4.41 -5.17
N VAL A 307 13.69 -3.66 -5.01
CA VAL A 307 13.47 -2.36 -5.63
C VAL A 307 13.40 -1.25 -4.57
N GLY A 308 13.49 0.00 -5.00
CA GLY A 308 13.31 1.16 -4.12
C GLY A 308 11.96 1.15 -3.41
N VAL A 309 11.88 1.77 -2.21
CA VAL A 309 10.65 1.87 -1.43
C VAL A 309 9.55 2.62 -2.20
N GLY A 310 8.36 2.06 -2.18
CA GLY A 310 7.16 2.54 -2.86
C GLY A 310 6.60 1.51 -3.83
N PHE A 311 5.34 1.14 -3.63
CA PHE A 311 4.68 0.08 -4.40
C PHE A 311 4.65 0.34 -5.91
N LYS A 312 4.74 1.60 -6.35
CA LYS A 312 4.84 1.96 -7.76
C LYS A 312 6.00 1.26 -8.50
N ASN A 313 7.12 1.05 -7.79
CA ASN A 313 8.29 0.36 -8.36
C ASN A 313 8.00 -1.13 -8.57
N ILE A 314 7.20 -1.74 -7.67
CA ILE A 314 6.70 -3.11 -7.79
C ILE A 314 5.65 -3.19 -8.90
N ALA A 315 4.67 -2.28 -8.92
CA ALA A 315 3.62 -2.22 -9.92
C ALA A 315 4.19 -2.07 -11.34
N GLU A 316 5.22 -1.25 -11.52
CA GLU A 316 5.93 -1.10 -12.79
C GLU A 316 6.56 -2.44 -13.22
N ARG A 317 7.25 -3.14 -12.31
CA ARG A 317 7.81 -4.47 -12.60
C ARG A 317 6.73 -5.48 -12.96
N MET A 318 5.57 -5.47 -12.26
CA MET A 318 4.44 -6.36 -12.56
C MET A 318 3.83 -6.14 -13.94
N THR A 319 3.98 -4.95 -14.52
CA THR A 319 3.48 -4.65 -15.87
C THR A 319 4.50 -4.93 -16.97
N LEU A 320 5.78 -4.97 -16.66
CA LEU A 320 6.89 -5.16 -17.61
C LEU A 320 7.44 -6.58 -17.62
N ASP A 321 7.40 -7.26 -16.48
CA ASP A 321 8.06 -8.54 -16.26
C ASP A 321 7.08 -9.60 -15.73
N ASP A 322 7.52 -10.85 -15.75
CA ASP A 322 6.77 -11.98 -15.18
C ASP A 322 6.92 -12.04 -13.65
N VAL A 323 6.33 -11.06 -12.95
CA VAL A 323 6.36 -11.01 -11.48
C VAL A 323 5.30 -11.93 -10.88
N ALA A 324 5.76 -12.94 -10.15
CA ALA A 324 4.92 -13.85 -9.40
C ALA A 324 4.32 -13.21 -8.15
N PHE A 325 5.16 -12.50 -7.37
CA PHE A 325 4.76 -11.92 -6.08
C PHE A 325 5.49 -10.61 -5.82
N GLY A 326 4.73 -9.58 -5.47
CA GLY A 326 5.22 -8.24 -5.17
C GLY A 326 4.78 -7.76 -3.79
N VAL A 327 5.69 -7.15 -2.98
CA VAL A 327 5.37 -6.73 -1.61
C VAL A 327 6.22 -5.57 -1.11
N GLU A 328 5.60 -4.70 -0.29
CA GLU A 328 6.29 -3.68 0.50
C GLU A 328 5.96 -3.76 2.00
N GLU A 329 6.84 -3.24 2.84
CA GLU A 329 6.75 -3.32 4.30
C GLU A 329 5.57 -2.55 4.91
N SER A 330 4.94 -1.68 4.15
CA SER A 330 3.77 -0.93 4.58
C SER A 330 2.48 -1.75 4.61
N GLY A 331 2.53 -3.03 4.21
CA GLY A 331 1.38 -3.92 4.14
C GLY A 331 0.69 -3.90 2.77
N GLY A 332 1.43 -3.55 1.71
CA GLY A 332 0.98 -3.63 0.33
C GLY A 332 1.44 -4.92 -0.35
N PHE A 333 0.53 -5.65 -0.98
CA PHE A 333 0.77 -6.95 -1.60
C PHE A 333 0.06 -7.07 -2.95
N ALA A 334 0.72 -7.71 -3.89
CA ALA A 334 0.13 -8.15 -5.15
C ALA A 334 0.80 -9.45 -5.63
N TRP A 335 0.11 -10.22 -6.47
CA TRP A 335 0.65 -11.44 -7.07
C TRP A 335 0.10 -11.65 -8.48
N LYS A 336 0.73 -12.53 -9.22
CA LYS A 336 0.33 -12.87 -10.59
C LYS A 336 -1.16 -13.29 -10.63
N GLY A 337 -1.95 -12.57 -11.41
CA GLY A 337 -3.41 -12.75 -11.49
C GLY A 337 -4.22 -11.88 -10.51
N SER A 338 -3.60 -11.07 -9.66
CA SER A 338 -4.25 -9.97 -8.92
C SER A 338 -4.10 -8.63 -9.66
N LEU A 339 -4.67 -7.55 -9.07
CA LEU A 339 -4.37 -6.21 -9.55
C LEU A 339 -2.86 -5.94 -9.40
N PRO A 340 -2.22 -5.23 -10.34
CA PRO A 340 -0.84 -4.75 -10.19
C PRO A 340 -0.80 -3.52 -9.26
N ASP A 341 -1.50 -3.63 -8.15
CA ASP A 341 -1.60 -2.62 -7.08
C ASP A 341 -1.84 -3.30 -5.74
N ARG A 342 -1.70 -2.53 -4.66
CA ARG A 342 -2.00 -2.98 -3.31
C ARG A 342 -3.50 -3.23 -3.16
N ASP A 343 -3.85 -4.34 -2.57
CA ASP A 343 -5.23 -4.73 -2.30
C ASP A 343 -5.35 -5.45 -0.95
N GLY A 344 -5.74 -4.69 0.08
CA GLY A 344 -5.85 -5.23 1.44
C GLY A 344 -6.92 -6.31 1.57
N LEU A 345 -8.06 -6.15 0.88
CA LEU A 345 -9.14 -7.16 0.94
C LEU A 345 -8.72 -8.47 0.28
N SER A 346 -8.10 -8.40 -0.90
CA SER A 346 -7.61 -9.61 -1.59
C SER A 346 -6.61 -10.38 -0.73
N LEU A 347 -5.68 -9.69 -0.03
CA LEU A 347 -4.75 -10.36 0.87
C LEU A 347 -5.47 -10.96 2.09
N ALA A 348 -6.39 -10.24 2.73
CA ALA A 348 -7.14 -10.73 3.87
C ALA A 348 -7.90 -12.02 3.53
N LEU A 349 -8.58 -12.03 2.38
CA LEU A 349 -9.30 -13.21 1.88
C LEU A 349 -8.34 -14.36 1.53
N ALA A 350 -7.19 -14.06 0.92
CA ALA A 350 -6.16 -15.05 0.64
C ALA A 350 -5.65 -15.72 1.92
N PHE A 351 -5.39 -14.94 2.97
CA PHE A 351 -4.93 -15.48 4.25
C PHE A 351 -5.99 -16.36 4.93
N ILE A 352 -7.27 -15.96 4.91
CA ILE A 352 -8.39 -16.79 5.40
C ILE A 352 -8.53 -18.09 4.58
N GLU A 353 -8.36 -18.02 3.25
CA GLU A 353 -8.33 -19.20 2.39
C GLU A 353 -7.21 -20.16 2.76
N ILE A 354 -6.00 -19.65 3.04
CA ILE A 354 -4.84 -20.44 3.47
C ILE A 354 -5.15 -21.16 4.80
N MET A 355 -5.67 -20.44 5.78
CA MET A 355 -6.10 -21.03 7.07
C MET A 355 -7.14 -22.14 6.86
N THR A 356 -8.11 -21.90 5.97
CA THR A 356 -9.18 -22.86 5.67
C THR A 356 -8.65 -24.09 4.93
N ALA A 357 -7.76 -23.89 3.97
CA ALA A 357 -7.20 -24.95 3.14
C ALA A 357 -6.27 -25.89 3.91
N THR A 358 -5.52 -25.32 4.86
CA THR A 358 -4.53 -26.06 5.66
C THR A 358 -5.08 -26.56 6.98
N GLY A 359 -6.23 -26.03 7.46
CA GLY A 359 -6.77 -26.28 8.79
C GLY A 359 -5.91 -25.70 9.92
N LYS A 360 -4.92 -24.86 9.62
CA LYS A 360 -3.96 -24.28 10.57
C LYS A 360 -4.41 -22.91 11.08
N LYS A 361 -4.04 -22.59 12.32
CA LYS A 361 -4.15 -21.25 12.90
C LYS A 361 -3.11 -20.30 12.29
N ALA A 362 -3.38 -19.01 12.39
CA ALA A 362 -2.46 -18.00 11.87
C ALA A 362 -1.04 -18.10 12.49
N SER A 363 -0.94 -18.33 13.80
CA SER A 363 0.34 -18.53 14.48
C SER A 363 1.07 -19.80 14.03
N GLU A 364 0.36 -20.87 13.68
CA GLU A 364 0.93 -22.14 13.21
C GLU A 364 1.47 -22.00 11.78
N LEU A 365 0.78 -21.26 10.92
CA LEU A 365 1.26 -20.97 9.56
C LEU A 365 2.63 -20.28 9.59
N TYR A 366 2.81 -19.27 10.45
CA TYR A 366 4.11 -18.64 10.59
C TYR A 366 5.14 -19.56 11.28
N ALA A 367 4.73 -20.39 12.22
CA ALA A 367 5.65 -21.35 12.85
C ALA A 367 6.25 -22.33 11.82
N ASP A 368 5.47 -22.76 10.84
CA ASP A 368 5.96 -23.59 9.73
C ASP A 368 6.99 -22.83 8.87
N ILE A 369 6.72 -21.58 8.53
CA ILE A 369 7.67 -20.73 7.82
C ILE A 369 8.96 -20.56 8.62
N ALA A 370 8.85 -20.29 9.91
CA ALA A 370 10.01 -20.11 10.77
C ALA A 370 10.85 -21.40 10.90
N LYS A 371 10.19 -22.56 10.93
CA LYS A 371 10.88 -23.86 10.95
C LYS A 371 11.62 -24.15 9.65
N GLU A 372 11.05 -23.76 8.52
CA GLU A 372 11.55 -24.07 7.18
C GLU A 372 12.61 -23.07 6.69
N TYR A 373 12.38 -21.77 6.93
CA TYR A 373 13.18 -20.66 6.39
C TYR A 373 13.95 -19.88 7.46
N GLY A 374 13.75 -20.20 8.74
CA GLY A 374 14.35 -19.49 9.87
C GLY A 374 13.44 -18.43 10.49
N MET A 375 13.73 -18.09 11.74
CA MET A 375 13.03 -17.04 12.47
C MET A 375 13.28 -15.67 11.83
N SER A 376 12.30 -14.78 11.92
CA SER A 376 12.40 -13.39 11.48
C SER A 376 11.89 -12.46 12.58
N VAL A 377 12.77 -11.61 13.06
CA VAL A 377 12.46 -10.49 13.96
C VAL A 377 12.78 -9.20 13.23
N TYR A 378 11.80 -8.68 12.52
CA TYR A 378 11.87 -7.43 11.79
C TYR A 378 11.44 -6.28 12.68
N MET A 379 12.22 -5.20 12.74
CA MET A 379 11.91 -3.99 13.50
C MET A 379 12.31 -2.74 12.72
N ARG A 380 11.61 -1.63 13.02
CA ARG A 380 11.88 -0.29 12.47
C ARG A 380 11.97 0.72 13.60
N ARG A 381 12.88 1.69 13.45
CA ARG A 381 13.00 2.87 14.31
C ARG A 381 13.03 4.12 13.44
N ASP A 382 12.18 5.09 13.76
CA ASP A 382 12.11 6.37 13.09
C ASP A 382 12.79 7.45 13.95
N ILE A 383 13.67 8.23 13.36
CA ILE A 383 14.44 9.30 14.03
C ILE A 383 14.11 10.62 13.34
N SER A 384 13.53 11.55 14.10
CA SER A 384 13.29 12.91 13.60
C SER A 384 14.61 13.66 13.42
N LEU A 385 14.75 14.36 12.31
CA LEU A 385 15.91 15.18 11.97
C LEU A 385 15.53 16.65 12.11
N ALA A 386 16.51 17.48 12.51
CA ALA A 386 16.30 18.92 12.58
C ALA A 386 16.13 19.56 11.18
N LYS A 387 16.72 18.96 10.15
CA LYS A 387 16.64 19.39 8.74
C LYS A 387 16.64 18.16 7.83
N PRO A 388 16.03 18.26 6.63
CA PRO A 388 16.21 17.25 5.60
C PRO A 388 17.70 17.03 5.29
N VAL A 389 18.08 15.80 5.01
CA VAL A 389 19.47 15.46 4.65
C VAL A 389 19.53 14.99 3.20
N ASP A 390 20.60 15.33 2.52
CA ASP A 390 20.86 14.78 1.19
C ASP A 390 21.09 13.28 1.29
N LYS A 391 20.26 12.51 0.58
CA LYS A 391 20.24 11.07 0.62
C LYS A 391 21.54 10.44 0.13
N GLY A 392 22.09 10.95 -0.97
CA GLY A 392 23.34 10.44 -1.58
C GLY A 392 24.55 10.69 -0.68
N ALA A 393 24.70 11.94 -0.20
CA ALA A 393 25.80 12.31 0.67
C ALA A 393 25.78 11.54 2.00
N LEU A 394 24.60 11.35 2.61
CA LEU A 394 24.48 10.54 3.83
C LEU A 394 24.82 9.07 3.58
N THR A 395 24.30 8.49 2.50
CA THR A 395 24.56 7.09 2.13
C THR A 395 26.07 6.84 1.96
N GLU A 396 26.80 7.71 1.28
CA GLU A 396 28.24 7.59 1.10
C GLU A 396 29.03 7.76 2.43
N LYS A 397 28.63 8.67 3.29
CA LYS A 397 29.24 8.81 4.62
C LYS A 397 29.04 7.55 5.47
N LEU A 398 27.81 6.99 5.47
CA LEU A 398 27.48 5.75 6.17
C LEU A 398 28.28 4.58 5.62
N ARG A 399 28.37 4.42 4.29
CA ARG A 399 29.14 3.36 3.64
C ARG A 399 30.61 3.35 4.06
N LYS A 400 31.24 4.52 4.12
CA LYS A 400 32.65 4.66 4.54
C LYS A 400 32.89 4.32 6.01
N LYS A 401 31.88 4.52 6.88
CA LYS A 401 31.98 4.27 8.32
C LYS A 401 31.47 2.87 8.73
N MET A 402 30.92 2.09 7.78
CA MET A 402 30.35 0.78 8.07
C MET A 402 31.46 -0.21 8.46
N PRO A 403 31.36 -0.90 9.60
CA PRO A 403 32.33 -1.91 10.00
C PRO A 403 32.26 -3.13 9.07
N LYS A 404 33.40 -3.83 8.88
CA LYS A 404 33.46 -5.05 8.07
C LYS A 404 32.78 -6.25 8.69
N LYS A 405 32.55 -6.24 10.00
CA LYS A 405 31.83 -7.28 10.77
C LYS A 405 30.84 -6.62 11.73
N ILE A 406 29.66 -7.21 11.87
CA ILE A 406 28.58 -6.74 12.78
C ILE A 406 28.03 -7.98 13.49
N ASN A 407 27.92 -7.95 14.82
CA ASN A 407 27.46 -9.07 15.66
C ASN A 407 28.20 -10.40 15.38
N GLY A 408 29.48 -10.34 14.99
CA GLY A 408 30.29 -11.52 14.65
C GLY A 408 30.18 -11.95 13.17
N HIS A 409 29.18 -11.48 12.44
CA HIS A 409 28.94 -11.79 11.02
C HIS A 409 29.68 -10.84 10.10
N LYS A 410 30.16 -11.36 8.97
CA LYS A 410 30.82 -10.55 7.93
C LYS A 410 29.79 -9.78 7.12
N VAL A 411 30.09 -8.53 6.79
CA VAL A 411 29.31 -7.78 5.78
C VAL A 411 29.59 -8.41 4.42
N GLU A 412 28.56 -8.97 3.80
CA GLU A 412 28.61 -9.63 2.51
C GLU A 412 28.32 -8.65 1.38
N GLU A 413 27.29 -7.81 1.54
CA GLU A 413 26.81 -6.91 0.51
C GLU A 413 26.41 -5.55 1.08
N MET A 414 26.58 -4.49 0.29
CA MET A 414 26.09 -3.14 0.55
C MET A 414 25.34 -2.61 -0.66
N MET A 415 24.04 -2.31 -0.49
CA MET A 415 23.18 -1.70 -1.51
C MET A 415 22.97 -0.22 -1.19
N THR A 416 23.09 0.66 -2.19
CA THR A 416 23.09 2.14 -1.98
C THR A 416 22.01 2.89 -2.76
N PHE A 417 21.17 2.21 -3.54
CA PHE A 417 20.20 2.86 -4.45
C PHE A 417 19.02 3.52 -3.71
N ASP A 418 18.67 3.08 -2.48
CA ASP A 418 17.61 3.71 -1.67
C ASP A 418 17.98 3.81 -0.17
N GLY A 419 19.06 4.50 0.15
CA GLY A 419 19.73 4.52 1.45
C GLY A 419 20.86 3.50 1.48
N LEU A 420 21.38 3.17 2.66
CA LEU A 420 22.39 2.14 2.82
C LEU A 420 21.77 0.88 3.44
N LYS A 421 21.63 -0.18 2.68
CA LYS A 421 21.33 -1.53 3.17
C LYS A 421 22.60 -2.33 3.24
N VAL A 422 22.85 -2.94 4.39
CA VAL A 422 24.00 -3.82 4.67
C VAL A 422 23.45 -5.20 4.95
N ILE A 423 23.89 -6.19 4.19
CA ILE A 423 23.50 -7.59 4.31
C ILE A 423 24.69 -8.37 4.85
N LEU A 424 24.44 -9.20 5.87
CA LEU A 424 25.44 -10.04 6.52
C LEU A 424 25.47 -11.45 5.88
N ASP A 425 26.54 -12.20 6.14
CA ASP A 425 26.76 -13.55 5.60
C ASP A 425 25.72 -14.61 6.00
N ASN A 426 24.82 -14.27 6.93
CA ASN A 426 23.68 -15.10 7.36
C ASN A 426 22.32 -14.56 6.88
N ASP A 427 22.30 -13.66 5.88
CA ASP A 427 21.15 -12.90 5.36
C ASP A 427 20.58 -11.82 6.32
N GLU A 428 21.02 -11.72 7.55
CA GLU A 428 20.61 -10.64 8.47
C GLU A 428 21.03 -9.27 7.92
N TRP A 429 20.27 -8.22 8.22
CA TRP A 429 20.52 -6.95 7.56
C TRP A 429 20.14 -5.72 8.38
N LEU A 430 20.76 -4.59 8.02
CA LEU A 430 20.48 -3.25 8.52
C LEU A 430 20.28 -2.30 7.33
N LEU A 431 19.20 -1.51 7.33
CA LEU A 431 18.97 -0.44 6.36
C LEU A 431 18.86 0.90 7.08
N ILE A 432 19.61 1.89 6.64
CA ILE A 432 19.52 3.29 7.08
C ILE A 432 19.08 4.13 5.89
N ARG A 433 17.87 4.69 5.96
CA ARG A 433 17.21 5.35 4.84
C ARG A 433 16.63 6.72 5.23
N PRO A 434 17.12 7.84 4.66
CA PRO A 434 16.43 9.12 4.78
C PRO A 434 15.06 9.10 4.10
N SER A 435 14.06 9.74 4.70
CA SER A 435 12.79 9.99 4.03
C SER A 435 13.00 10.98 2.87
N GLY A 436 12.32 10.75 1.75
CA GLY A 436 12.37 11.67 0.61
C GLY A 436 11.48 12.92 0.77
N THR A 437 10.56 12.90 1.75
CA THR A 437 9.49 13.91 1.90
C THR A 437 9.47 14.59 3.26
N GLU A 438 10.10 13.98 4.27
CA GLU A 438 10.05 14.44 5.66
C GLU A 438 11.46 14.52 6.26
N PRO A 439 11.74 15.40 7.22
CA PRO A 439 13.01 15.42 7.95
C PRO A 439 13.06 14.22 8.92
N LEU A 440 13.10 13.01 8.37
CA LEU A 440 13.01 11.75 9.07
C LEU A 440 14.02 10.75 8.53
N LEU A 441 14.69 10.05 9.43
CA LEU A 441 15.55 8.91 9.11
C LEU A 441 14.89 7.64 9.61
N ARG A 442 14.74 6.66 8.72
CA ARG A 442 14.19 5.35 9.04
C ARG A 442 15.31 4.32 9.09
N ILE A 443 15.40 3.62 10.21
CA ILE A 443 16.34 2.54 10.43
C ILE A 443 15.55 1.25 10.53
N TYR A 444 15.88 0.27 9.71
CA TYR A 444 15.26 -1.05 9.68
C TYR A 444 16.31 -2.09 9.96
N ALA A 445 15.95 -3.12 10.68
CA ALA A 445 16.81 -4.27 10.91
C ALA A 445 15.99 -5.56 11.00
N GLU A 446 16.57 -6.66 10.56
CA GLU A 446 16.01 -7.99 10.73
C GLU A 446 17.10 -8.99 11.05
N THR A 447 16.85 -9.79 12.10
CA THR A 447 17.69 -10.90 12.53
C THR A 447 16.82 -12.06 13.01
N ALA A 448 17.46 -13.16 13.40
CA ALA A 448 16.76 -14.32 13.94
C ALA A 448 16.21 -14.08 15.36
N ASN A 449 16.69 -13.07 16.11
CA ASN A 449 16.25 -12.82 17.48
C ASN A 449 16.20 -11.33 17.83
N LYS A 450 15.34 -10.98 18.78
CA LYS A 450 15.07 -9.60 19.18
C LYS A 450 16.30 -8.85 19.70
N LYS A 451 17.20 -9.52 20.42
CA LYS A 451 18.38 -8.88 21.02
C LYS A 451 19.33 -8.38 19.93
N GLU A 452 19.60 -9.20 18.94
CA GLU A 452 20.46 -8.84 17.79
C GLU A 452 19.82 -7.78 16.91
N THR A 453 18.47 -7.86 16.67
CA THR A 453 17.76 -6.84 15.91
C THR A 453 17.88 -5.46 16.59
N LEU A 454 17.70 -5.40 17.92
CA LEU A 454 17.88 -4.16 18.67
C LEU A 454 19.32 -3.64 18.59
N ALA A 455 20.32 -4.52 18.68
CA ALA A 455 21.73 -4.14 18.55
C ALA A 455 22.04 -3.56 17.15
N LEU A 456 21.44 -4.10 16.08
CA LEU A 456 21.57 -3.52 14.72
C LEU A 456 20.90 -2.13 14.62
N LEU A 457 19.72 -1.95 15.21
CA LEU A 457 19.06 -0.64 15.24
C LEU A 457 19.89 0.39 15.99
N ASP A 458 20.46 0.03 17.14
CA ASP A 458 21.34 0.91 17.94
C ASP A 458 22.62 1.27 17.17
N LEU A 459 23.21 0.32 16.45
CA LEU A 459 24.34 0.59 15.56
C LEU A 459 23.96 1.58 14.46
N GLY A 460 22.81 1.37 13.80
CA GLY A 460 22.30 2.25 12.76
C GLY A 460 22.09 3.67 13.25
N GLU A 461 21.52 3.84 14.44
CA GLU A 461 21.31 5.15 15.08
C GLU A 461 22.64 5.84 15.40
N LYS A 462 23.59 5.10 15.98
CA LYS A 462 24.93 5.62 16.27
C LYS A 462 25.69 6.08 15.03
N LEU A 463 25.64 5.30 13.95
CA LEU A 463 26.26 5.64 12.68
C LEU A 463 25.61 6.87 12.05
N ALA A 464 24.29 6.95 12.06
CA ALA A 464 23.54 8.10 11.55
C ALA A 464 23.85 9.38 12.32
N ALA A 465 23.86 9.35 13.65
CA ALA A 465 24.22 10.49 14.50
C ALA A 465 25.66 10.96 14.24
N GLY A 466 26.59 10.03 14.01
CA GLY A 466 27.98 10.34 13.67
C GLY A 466 28.19 10.92 12.27
N CYS A 467 27.16 10.85 11.38
CA CYS A 467 27.23 11.40 10.02
C CYS A 467 26.49 12.74 9.87
N GLN A 468 25.74 13.17 10.87
CA GLN A 468 25.04 14.46 10.90
C GLN A 468 25.91 15.62 11.40
N LYS A 469 27.00 15.30 12.08
CA LYS A 469 28.06 16.24 12.45
C LYS A 469 29.03 16.40 11.28
#